data_86dd792c841e701abd00f63436c0902b
#
_entry.id   86dd792c841e701abd00f63436c0902b
#
_cell.length_a   1.000
_cell.length_b   1.000
_cell.length_c   1.000
_cell.angle_alpha   90.00
_cell.angle_beta   90.00
_cell.angle_gamma   90.00
#
_symmetry.space_group_name_H-M   'P 1'
#
loop_
_entity.id
_entity.type
_entity.pdbx_description
1 polymer ?
#
loop_
_entity_poly.entity_id
_entity_poly.type
_entity_poly.pdbx_seq_one_letter_code
_entity_poly.pdbx_strand_id
1 'polypeptide(L)'
;MEIIHAGDLAWSEKQERHREGGLAFKNLFHGTDGDPNNFRLVLSRNGGEYQSPHHRHNFDQLRFCVSGPANIAPGKTLEEGDIGYFPEGAFYGPQHDHGRPRVTLVMQFGGASGLGYMSSTQLKRGTEELEALGTFGGGRYRRRGEEADRDSYEAIWEHIFQRPIAYPPARYSDPVLMRPSAFEWRTDAARPGVRCKELGSFTERPLKLAFVALDPGASLDLGEQGSMTLAFVTEGDGACEQGGWKEHSAFRLDGDDHLTLRAATAAQLLLI
;
A
#
# COMPACT_ATOMS: atom_id res chain seq x y z
N MET A 1 -10.34 14.83 8.10
CA MET A 1 -10.87 13.45 8.12
C MET A 1 -11.57 13.14 6.80
N GLU A 2 -11.33 11.96 6.22
CA GLU A 2 -11.92 11.50 4.96
C GLU A 2 -12.41 10.06 5.11
N ILE A 3 -13.55 9.72 4.46
CA ILE A 3 -14.09 8.36 4.39
C ILE A 3 -14.33 8.01 2.93
N ILE A 4 -13.87 6.84 2.50
CA ILE A 4 -14.07 6.34 1.14
C ILE A 4 -14.58 4.90 1.20
N HIS A 5 -15.62 4.62 0.44
CA HIS A 5 -16.10 3.24 0.24
C HIS A 5 -15.54 2.71 -1.08
N ALA A 6 -14.64 1.75 -1.02
CA ALA A 6 -14.00 1.23 -2.23
C ALA A 6 -15.00 0.59 -3.20
N GLY A 7 -16.18 0.13 -2.69
CA GLY A 7 -17.28 -0.37 -3.52
C GLY A 7 -17.82 0.66 -4.50
N ASP A 8 -17.79 1.94 -4.12
CA ASP A 8 -18.36 3.05 -4.91
C ASP A 8 -17.38 3.61 -5.96
N LEU A 9 -16.10 3.18 -5.90
CA LEU A 9 -15.08 3.58 -6.85
C LEU A 9 -15.03 2.62 -8.04
N ALA A 10 -14.87 3.18 -9.24
CA ALA A 10 -14.53 2.40 -10.42
C ALA A 10 -13.06 1.95 -10.39
N TRP A 11 -12.77 0.78 -10.96
CA TRP A 11 -11.40 0.39 -11.24
C TRP A 11 -10.83 1.23 -12.36
N SER A 12 -9.57 1.70 -12.22
CA SER A 12 -8.87 2.32 -13.33
C SER A 12 -8.60 1.29 -14.43
N GLU A 13 -8.86 1.64 -15.66
CA GLU A 13 -8.56 0.78 -16.82
C GLU A 13 -7.13 0.99 -17.37
N LYS A 14 -6.37 1.90 -16.76
CA LYS A 14 -5.04 2.25 -17.26
C LYS A 14 -4.00 1.21 -16.84
N GLN A 15 -3.34 0.62 -17.82
CA GLN A 15 -2.12 -0.15 -17.58
C GLN A 15 -0.99 0.78 -17.14
N GLU A 16 -0.33 0.41 -16.07
CA GLU A 16 0.92 1.05 -15.63
C GLU A 16 2.03 0.62 -16.61
N ARG A 17 2.42 1.51 -17.54
CA ARG A 17 3.37 1.14 -18.62
C ARG A 17 4.78 0.82 -18.14
N HIS A 18 5.14 1.24 -16.94
CA HIS A 18 6.44 0.92 -16.34
C HIS A 18 6.51 -0.51 -15.76
N ARG A 19 5.38 -1.24 -15.73
CA ARG A 19 5.27 -2.67 -15.34
C ARG A 19 4.29 -3.37 -16.27
N GLU A 20 4.48 -4.68 -16.48
CA GLU A 20 3.59 -5.48 -17.31
C GLU A 20 2.53 -6.21 -16.47
N GLY A 21 1.41 -6.58 -17.10
CA GLY A 21 0.42 -7.46 -16.51
C GLY A 21 -0.84 -6.82 -15.95
N GLY A 22 -1.30 -5.71 -16.55
CA GLY A 22 -2.69 -5.28 -16.42
C GLY A 22 -3.15 -4.97 -14.98
N LEU A 23 -2.41 -4.13 -14.26
CA LEU A 23 -2.85 -3.66 -12.94
C LEU A 23 -3.98 -2.64 -13.10
N ALA A 24 -5.05 -2.84 -12.31
CA ALA A 24 -6.11 -1.85 -12.13
C ALA A 24 -6.14 -1.39 -10.66
N PHE A 25 -6.51 -0.14 -10.45
CA PHE A 25 -6.45 0.49 -9.14
C PHE A 25 -7.77 1.16 -8.77
N LYS A 26 -8.09 1.16 -7.47
CA LYS A 26 -9.00 2.10 -6.83
C LYS A 26 -8.18 2.96 -5.89
N ASN A 27 -8.05 4.26 -6.19
CA ASN A 27 -7.32 5.17 -5.32
C ASN A 27 -8.19 5.51 -4.12
N LEU A 28 -7.71 5.17 -2.92
CA LEU A 28 -8.38 5.49 -1.68
C LEU A 28 -7.89 6.84 -1.16
N PHE A 29 -6.63 6.92 -0.75
CA PHE A 29 -6.06 8.16 -0.23
C PHE A 29 -4.68 8.42 -0.85
N HIS A 30 -4.29 9.67 -0.86
CA HIS A 30 -2.94 10.12 -1.21
C HIS A 30 -2.58 11.36 -0.39
N GLY A 31 -1.28 11.56 -0.19
CA GLY A 31 -0.73 12.78 0.37
C GLY A 31 -0.53 13.87 -0.70
N THR A 32 0.24 14.87 -0.36
CA THR A 32 0.53 16.04 -1.21
C THR A 32 1.93 15.93 -1.81
N ASP A 33 2.07 16.21 -3.10
CA ASP A 33 3.38 16.24 -3.78
C ASP A 33 4.29 17.29 -3.14
N GLY A 34 5.52 16.88 -2.83
CA GLY A 34 6.49 17.73 -2.14
C GLY A 34 6.45 17.63 -0.61
N ASP A 35 5.40 17.07 -0.03
CA ASP A 35 5.35 16.79 1.40
C ASP A 35 6.24 15.57 1.72
N PRO A 36 7.14 15.64 2.72
CA PRO A 36 7.94 14.49 3.14
C PRO A 36 7.10 13.32 3.67
N ASN A 37 5.85 13.56 4.07
CA ASN A 37 4.90 12.55 4.50
C ASN A 37 3.94 12.11 3.37
N ASN A 38 4.27 12.44 2.11
CA ASN A 38 3.44 12.01 0.99
C ASN A 38 3.34 10.49 0.92
N PHE A 39 2.16 10.01 0.61
CA PHE A 39 1.84 8.59 0.52
C PHE A 39 0.75 8.31 -0.52
N ARG A 40 0.53 7.04 -0.81
CA ARG A 40 -0.59 6.54 -1.59
C ARG A 40 -1.14 5.29 -0.92
N LEU A 41 -2.46 5.22 -0.75
CA LEU A 41 -3.20 4.02 -0.33
C LEU A 41 -4.18 3.64 -1.43
N VAL A 42 -4.07 2.42 -1.96
CA VAL A 42 -4.89 1.94 -3.07
C VAL A 42 -5.27 0.48 -2.90
N LEU A 43 -6.42 0.09 -3.46
CA LEU A 43 -6.64 -1.29 -3.85
C LEU A 43 -6.06 -1.51 -5.25
N SER A 44 -5.26 -2.55 -5.40
CA SER A 44 -4.68 -3.01 -6.66
C SER A 44 -5.26 -4.36 -7.00
N ARG A 45 -5.73 -4.53 -8.23
CA ARG A 45 -6.24 -5.78 -8.77
C ARG A 45 -5.47 -6.18 -10.00
N ASN A 46 -5.22 -7.48 -10.22
CA ASN A 46 -4.83 -8.01 -11.52
C ASN A 46 -5.54 -9.35 -11.83
N GLY A 47 -5.52 -9.72 -13.09
CA GLY A 47 -6.11 -10.96 -13.59
C GLY A 47 -5.22 -12.20 -13.48
N GLY A 48 -4.02 -12.08 -12.89
CA GLY A 48 -3.03 -13.16 -12.78
C GLY A 48 -1.86 -13.07 -13.78
N GLU A 49 -1.83 -12.04 -14.61
CA GLU A 49 -0.79 -11.84 -15.63
C GLU A 49 0.37 -10.94 -15.18
N TYR A 50 0.31 -10.44 -13.95
CA TYR A 50 1.31 -9.50 -13.45
C TYR A 50 2.69 -10.14 -13.36
N GLN A 51 3.67 -9.42 -13.90
CA GLN A 51 5.08 -9.75 -13.82
C GLN A 51 5.90 -8.52 -13.44
N SER A 52 6.93 -8.73 -12.64
CA SER A 52 7.88 -7.70 -12.27
C SER A 52 9.27 -8.32 -12.13
N PRO A 53 10.32 -7.67 -12.63
CA PRO A 53 11.68 -8.14 -12.45
C PRO A 53 12.12 -8.12 -11.00
N HIS A 54 13.29 -8.68 -10.69
CA HIS A 54 13.96 -8.46 -9.42
C HIS A 54 14.33 -6.99 -9.31
N HIS A 55 13.85 -6.30 -8.28
CA HIS A 55 14.00 -4.86 -8.12
C HIS A 55 13.94 -4.42 -6.65
N ARG A 56 14.19 -3.16 -6.41
CA ARG A 56 14.04 -2.49 -5.12
C ARG A 56 13.42 -1.12 -5.30
N HIS A 57 12.96 -0.53 -4.22
CA HIS A 57 12.48 0.85 -4.19
C HIS A 57 13.35 1.73 -3.28
N ASN A 58 13.29 3.03 -3.49
CA ASN A 58 13.84 4.04 -2.58
C ASN A 58 12.75 4.65 -1.69
N PHE A 59 11.71 3.88 -1.44
CA PHE A 59 10.58 4.19 -0.57
C PHE A 59 10.09 2.92 0.11
N ASP A 60 9.31 3.07 1.17
CA ASP A 60 8.69 1.96 1.89
C ASP A 60 7.34 1.59 1.28
N GLN A 61 6.99 0.31 1.35
CA GLN A 61 5.71 -0.18 0.87
C GLN A 61 5.12 -1.21 1.82
N LEU A 62 3.81 -1.14 2.02
CA LEU A 62 3.01 -2.14 2.71
C LEU A 62 2.06 -2.78 1.70
N ARG A 63 1.87 -4.10 1.81
CA ARG A 63 0.87 -4.85 1.03
C ARG A 63 0.07 -5.75 1.96
N PHE A 64 -1.24 -5.59 1.97
CA PHE A 64 -2.18 -6.52 2.59
C PHE A 64 -2.91 -7.30 1.50
N CYS A 65 -2.91 -8.62 1.56
CA CYS A 65 -3.55 -9.47 0.57
C CYS A 65 -5.04 -9.62 0.90
N VAL A 66 -5.88 -8.87 0.17
CA VAL A 66 -7.33 -8.85 0.39
C VAL A 66 -7.99 -10.10 -0.16
N SER A 67 -7.57 -10.55 -1.35
CA SER A 67 -8.04 -11.80 -1.93
C SER A 67 -7.05 -12.39 -2.92
N GLY A 68 -7.00 -13.72 -2.97
CA GLY A 68 -6.07 -14.47 -3.81
C GLY A 68 -4.62 -14.33 -3.36
N PRO A 69 -3.72 -15.19 -3.81
CA PRO A 69 -2.31 -15.15 -3.43
C PRO A 69 -1.52 -14.13 -4.23
N ALA A 70 -0.63 -13.39 -3.58
CA ALA A 70 0.31 -12.47 -4.20
C ALA A 70 1.73 -13.03 -4.17
N ASN A 71 2.24 -13.49 -5.30
CA ASN A 71 3.65 -13.87 -5.39
C ASN A 71 4.53 -12.63 -5.23
N ILE A 72 5.58 -12.71 -4.40
CA ILE A 72 6.51 -11.60 -4.14
C ILE A 72 7.95 -11.92 -4.54
N ALA A 73 8.29 -13.18 -4.62
CA ALA A 73 9.58 -13.71 -5.09
C ALA A 73 9.42 -15.23 -5.32
N PRO A 74 10.37 -15.91 -5.98
CA PRO A 74 10.37 -17.36 -6.07
C PRO A 74 10.22 -18.03 -4.70
N GLY A 75 9.19 -18.86 -4.54
CA GLY A 75 8.89 -19.55 -3.28
C GLY A 75 8.37 -18.66 -2.14
N LYS A 76 8.14 -17.37 -2.35
CA LYS A 76 7.58 -16.45 -1.36
C LYS A 76 6.24 -15.89 -1.85
N THR A 77 5.19 -16.15 -1.11
CA THR A 77 3.82 -15.72 -1.43
C THR A 77 3.18 -15.10 -0.18
N LEU A 78 2.45 -14.02 -0.36
CA LEU A 78 1.48 -13.54 0.60
C LEU A 78 0.16 -14.25 0.28
N GLU A 79 -0.33 -15.04 1.21
CA GLU A 79 -1.67 -15.63 1.10
C GLU A 79 -2.73 -14.61 1.48
N GLU A 80 -3.99 -14.90 1.22
CA GLU A 80 -5.11 -14.05 1.63
C GLU A 80 -5.07 -13.81 3.15
N GLY A 81 -5.19 -12.54 3.56
CA GLY A 81 -5.04 -12.10 4.94
C GLY A 81 -3.60 -11.83 5.41
N ASP A 82 -2.58 -12.18 4.62
CA ASP A 82 -1.18 -11.90 4.96
C ASP A 82 -0.81 -10.44 4.66
N ILE A 83 0.18 -9.94 5.40
CA ILE A 83 0.77 -8.62 5.21
C ILE A 83 2.25 -8.73 4.90
N GLY A 84 2.71 -7.93 3.93
CA GLY A 84 4.13 -7.75 3.62
C GLY A 84 4.55 -6.30 3.81
N TYR A 85 5.62 -6.07 4.57
CA TYR A 85 6.33 -4.81 4.62
C TYR A 85 7.58 -4.90 3.75
N PHE A 86 7.71 -3.99 2.80
CA PHE A 86 8.78 -3.91 1.80
C PHE A 86 9.58 -2.63 2.07
N PRO A 87 10.65 -2.72 2.85
CA PRO A 87 11.45 -1.57 3.21
C PRO A 87 12.24 -1.03 2.02
N GLU A 88 12.49 0.28 2.04
CA GLU A 88 13.37 0.92 1.07
C GLU A 88 14.75 0.23 1.02
N GLY A 89 15.31 0.15 -0.17
CA GLY A 89 16.61 -0.48 -0.40
C GLY A 89 16.60 -2.01 -0.47
N ALA A 90 15.62 -2.69 0.12
CA ALA A 90 15.53 -4.14 0.09
C ALA A 90 15.09 -4.67 -1.28
N PHE A 91 15.80 -5.68 -1.79
CA PHE A 91 15.44 -6.35 -3.04
C PHE A 91 14.32 -7.36 -2.85
N TYR A 92 13.45 -7.48 -3.85
CA TYR A 92 12.45 -8.54 -3.94
C TYR A 92 12.08 -8.83 -5.41
N GLY A 93 11.33 -9.91 -5.62
CA GLY A 93 11.04 -10.40 -6.98
C GLY A 93 12.08 -11.43 -7.44
N PRO A 94 12.06 -11.88 -8.72
CA PRO A 94 11.01 -11.54 -9.68
C PRO A 94 9.63 -12.00 -9.21
N GLN A 95 8.59 -11.25 -9.55
CA GLN A 95 7.21 -11.59 -9.23
C GLN A 95 6.51 -12.16 -10.46
N HIS A 96 5.70 -13.19 -10.25
CA HIS A 96 4.86 -13.76 -11.29
C HIS A 96 3.61 -14.36 -10.65
N ASP A 97 2.43 -13.89 -11.02
CA ASP A 97 1.19 -14.35 -10.41
C ASP A 97 0.67 -15.69 -10.96
N HIS A 98 1.31 -16.25 -11.98
CA HIS A 98 1.02 -17.59 -12.53
C HIS A 98 -0.46 -17.84 -12.84
N GLY A 99 -1.15 -16.88 -13.45
CA GLY A 99 -2.58 -16.98 -13.79
C GLY A 99 -3.53 -16.86 -12.60
N ARG A 100 -3.05 -16.54 -11.41
CA ARG A 100 -3.88 -16.39 -10.20
C ARG A 100 -4.28 -14.93 -10.00
N PRO A 101 -5.57 -14.58 -10.14
CA PRO A 101 -6.03 -13.22 -9.89
C PRO A 101 -5.93 -12.88 -8.39
N ARG A 102 -5.71 -11.61 -8.11
CA ARG A 102 -5.61 -11.12 -6.74
C ARG A 102 -6.08 -9.68 -6.57
N VAL A 103 -6.45 -9.34 -5.34
CA VAL A 103 -6.66 -7.97 -4.88
C VAL A 103 -5.76 -7.72 -3.67
N THR A 104 -5.00 -6.63 -3.70
CA THR A 104 -4.12 -6.21 -2.63
C THR A 104 -4.40 -4.76 -2.23
N LEU A 105 -4.49 -4.48 -0.94
CA LEU A 105 -4.36 -3.12 -0.43
C LEU A 105 -2.87 -2.78 -0.40
N VAL A 106 -2.49 -1.69 -1.06
CA VAL A 106 -1.09 -1.26 -1.18
C VAL A 106 -0.96 0.16 -0.64
N MET A 107 -0.08 0.34 0.32
CA MET A 107 0.39 1.64 0.76
C MET A 107 1.83 1.84 0.32
N GLN A 108 2.13 2.98 -0.28
CA GLN A 108 3.48 3.42 -0.63
C GLN A 108 3.72 4.78 0.01
N PHE A 109 4.88 4.97 0.60
CA PHE A 109 5.21 6.19 1.36
C PHE A 109 6.71 6.40 1.44
N GLY A 110 7.13 7.62 1.75
CA GLY A 110 8.55 7.94 1.90
C GLY A 110 9.19 7.13 3.01
N GLY A 111 10.32 6.50 2.73
CA GLY A 111 11.12 5.82 3.74
C GLY A 111 11.87 6.79 4.65
N ALA A 112 12.48 6.26 5.73
CA ALA A 112 13.22 7.04 6.72
C ALA A 112 14.45 7.77 6.14
N SER A 113 14.98 7.31 5.01
CA SER A 113 16.08 7.99 4.31
C SER A 113 15.73 9.39 3.78
N GLY A 114 14.44 9.65 3.55
CA GLY A 114 13.97 10.87 2.89
C GLY A 114 14.38 10.99 1.42
N LEU A 115 14.85 9.90 0.79
CA LEU A 115 15.32 9.91 -0.60
C LEU A 115 14.23 10.10 -1.64
N GLY A 116 12.99 9.99 -1.24
CA GLY A 116 11.88 10.49 -2.02
C GLY A 116 10.97 9.42 -2.60
N TYR A 117 9.74 9.43 -2.13
CA TYR A 117 8.61 8.76 -2.74
C TYR A 117 8.15 9.57 -3.96
N MET A 118 7.98 8.91 -5.09
CA MET A 118 7.41 9.49 -6.30
C MET A 118 5.91 9.21 -6.36
N SER A 119 5.09 10.26 -6.39
CA SER A 119 3.65 10.13 -6.44
C SER A 119 3.14 9.56 -7.77
N SER A 120 1.89 9.10 -7.79
CA SER A 120 1.25 8.63 -9.02
C SER A 120 1.14 9.72 -10.08
N THR A 121 0.94 10.98 -9.66
CA THR A 121 0.88 12.14 -10.55
C THR A 121 2.25 12.39 -11.19
N GLN A 122 3.30 12.36 -10.38
CA GLN A 122 4.68 12.50 -10.85
C GLN A 122 5.08 11.34 -11.76
N LEU A 123 4.76 10.08 -11.37
CA LEU A 123 5.00 8.89 -12.18
C LEU A 123 4.33 8.99 -13.54
N LYS A 124 3.06 9.37 -13.58
CA LYS A 124 2.30 9.54 -14.83
C LYS A 124 2.93 10.61 -15.71
N ARG A 125 3.21 11.79 -15.16
CA ARG A 125 3.84 12.89 -15.90
C ARG A 125 5.18 12.47 -16.48
N GLY A 126 6.06 11.89 -15.67
CA GLY A 126 7.38 11.46 -16.13
C GLY A 126 7.31 10.34 -17.18
N THR A 127 6.33 9.46 -17.09
CA THR A 127 6.08 8.43 -18.12
C THR A 127 5.70 9.09 -19.44
N GLU A 128 4.72 10.00 -19.44
CA GLU A 128 4.26 10.71 -20.65
C GLU A 128 5.39 11.53 -21.30
N GLU A 129 6.19 12.23 -20.49
CA GLU A 129 7.33 13.00 -20.98
C GLU A 129 8.43 12.11 -21.60
N LEU A 130 8.72 10.96 -20.96
CA LEU A 130 9.73 10.02 -21.46
C LEU A 130 9.27 9.23 -22.71
N GLU A 131 7.97 8.99 -22.89
CA GLU A 131 7.43 8.39 -24.11
C GLU A 131 7.73 9.22 -25.37
N ALA A 132 7.77 10.53 -25.25
CA ALA A 132 8.20 11.41 -26.34
C ALA A 132 9.69 11.25 -26.68
N LEU A 133 10.51 10.73 -25.76
CA LEU A 133 11.95 10.62 -25.88
C LEU A 133 12.47 9.19 -26.12
N GLY A 134 11.62 8.18 -25.91
CA GLY A 134 12.04 6.77 -26.01
C GLY A 134 10.87 5.80 -25.96
N THR A 135 11.14 4.56 -25.56
CA THR A 135 10.13 3.48 -25.50
C THR A 135 10.21 2.72 -24.19
N PHE A 136 9.04 2.34 -23.65
CA PHE A 136 8.89 1.44 -22.52
C PHE A 136 8.53 0.02 -22.99
N GLY A 137 9.08 -1.01 -22.35
CA GLY A 137 8.76 -2.41 -22.59
C GLY A 137 9.49 -3.32 -21.62
N GLY A 138 8.84 -4.40 -21.15
CA GLY A 138 9.43 -5.37 -20.23
C GLY A 138 9.89 -4.78 -18.89
N GLY A 139 9.28 -3.70 -18.40
CA GLY A 139 9.74 -2.98 -17.21
C GLY A 139 11.02 -2.17 -17.42
N ARG A 140 11.44 -2.01 -18.68
CA ARG A 140 12.63 -1.26 -19.08
C ARG A 140 12.28 -0.04 -19.91
N TYR A 141 13.12 0.99 -19.85
CA TYR A 141 13.04 2.18 -20.70
C TYR A 141 14.30 2.31 -21.54
N ARG A 142 14.14 2.57 -22.84
CA ARG A 142 15.22 2.85 -23.80
C ARG A 142 15.01 4.21 -24.44
N ARG A 143 15.96 5.12 -24.25
CA ARG A 143 15.93 6.42 -24.90
C ARG A 143 16.27 6.28 -26.39
N ARG A 144 15.64 7.09 -27.23
CA ARG A 144 15.89 7.09 -28.67
C ARG A 144 17.34 7.43 -28.96
N GLY A 145 18.04 6.59 -29.73
CA GLY A 145 19.45 6.75 -30.04
C GLY A 145 20.43 6.18 -29.01
N GLU A 146 19.94 5.61 -27.92
CA GLU A 146 20.76 4.87 -26.95
C GLU A 146 20.61 3.36 -27.16
N GLU A 147 21.72 2.62 -27.06
CA GLU A 147 21.70 1.14 -27.13
C GLU A 147 21.30 0.51 -25.79
N ALA A 148 21.72 1.12 -24.69
CA ALA A 148 21.43 0.65 -23.36
C ALA A 148 19.99 1.00 -22.92
N ASP A 149 19.37 0.08 -22.22
CA ASP A 149 18.13 0.31 -21.49
C ASP A 149 18.37 0.33 -19.98
N ARG A 150 17.43 0.87 -19.22
CA ARG A 150 17.48 0.93 -17.75
C ARG A 150 16.12 0.58 -17.14
N ASP A 151 16.05 0.36 -15.85
CA ASP A 151 14.77 0.15 -15.17
C ASP A 151 13.84 1.34 -15.42
N SER A 152 12.57 1.04 -15.75
CA SER A 152 11.58 2.07 -16.09
C SER A 152 11.30 3.02 -14.93
N TYR A 153 11.22 2.49 -13.68
CA TYR A 153 10.99 3.32 -12.50
C TYR A 153 12.17 4.27 -12.26
N GLU A 154 13.41 3.77 -12.36
CA GLU A 154 14.61 4.61 -12.20
C GLU A 154 14.65 5.71 -13.25
N ALA A 155 14.39 5.39 -14.50
CA ALA A 155 14.37 6.38 -15.59
C ALA A 155 13.34 7.50 -15.34
N ILE A 156 12.13 7.13 -14.92
CA ILE A 156 11.07 8.10 -14.61
C ILE A 156 11.44 8.94 -13.38
N TRP A 157 11.95 8.28 -12.34
CA TRP A 157 12.33 8.97 -11.10
C TRP A 157 13.42 10.01 -11.34
N GLU A 158 14.50 9.63 -12.05
CA GLU A 158 15.59 10.54 -12.39
C GLU A 158 15.14 11.69 -13.30
N HIS A 159 14.20 11.39 -14.21
CA HIS A 159 13.61 12.44 -15.06
C HIS A 159 12.78 13.44 -14.25
N ILE A 160 11.99 12.99 -13.28
CA ILE A 160 11.15 13.87 -12.44
C ILE A 160 11.98 14.68 -11.47
N PHE A 161 12.95 14.05 -10.79
CA PHE A 161 13.72 14.71 -9.73
C PHE A 161 15.03 15.35 -10.21
N GLN A 162 15.38 15.20 -11.50
CA GLN A 162 16.56 15.78 -12.14
C GLN A 162 17.87 15.48 -11.39
N ARG A 163 17.98 14.29 -10.84
CA ARG A 163 19.16 13.77 -10.14
C ARG A 163 19.21 12.25 -10.21
N PRO A 164 20.38 11.61 -10.08
CA PRO A 164 20.48 10.16 -10.02
C PRO A 164 19.66 9.59 -8.86
N ILE A 165 18.98 8.48 -9.11
CA ILE A 165 18.27 7.76 -8.04
C ILE A 165 19.30 7.19 -7.05
N ALA A 166 19.00 7.29 -5.77
CA ALA A 166 19.80 6.71 -4.72
C ALA A 166 18.94 5.72 -3.90
N TYR A 167 19.57 4.65 -3.47
CA TYR A 167 18.97 3.66 -2.60
C TYR A 167 19.71 3.65 -1.26
N PRO A 168 19.01 3.73 -0.14
CA PRO A 168 19.66 3.58 1.16
C PRO A 168 20.12 2.14 1.35
N PRO A 169 21.07 1.88 2.25
CA PRO A 169 21.34 0.53 2.72
C PRO A 169 20.05 -0.11 3.23
N ALA A 170 19.77 -1.33 2.79
CA ALA A 170 18.59 -2.06 3.23
C ALA A 170 18.66 -2.34 4.73
N ARG A 171 17.62 -1.94 5.50
CA ARG A 171 17.53 -2.24 6.93
C ARG A 171 17.18 -3.70 7.20
N TYR A 172 16.57 -4.37 6.24
CA TYR A 172 16.21 -5.78 6.26
C TYR A 172 16.76 -6.45 5.00
N SER A 173 17.22 -7.69 5.12
CA SER A 173 17.71 -8.45 3.97
C SER A 173 16.62 -8.80 2.96
N ASP A 174 15.39 -8.90 3.44
CA ASP A 174 14.20 -9.31 2.70
C ASP A 174 12.97 -8.51 3.17
N PRO A 175 11.87 -8.50 2.40
CA PRO A 175 10.58 -8.06 2.90
C PRO A 175 10.16 -8.84 4.14
N VAL A 176 9.54 -8.16 5.10
CA VAL A 176 9.00 -8.77 6.32
C VAL A 176 7.59 -9.27 6.03
N LEU A 177 7.40 -10.59 6.07
CA LEU A 177 6.11 -11.23 5.83
C LEU A 177 5.46 -11.58 7.16
N MET A 178 4.23 -11.15 7.36
CA MET A 178 3.45 -11.37 8.57
C MET A 178 2.20 -12.18 8.23
N ARG A 179 1.91 -13.17 9.07
CA ARG A 179 0.70 -13.98 9.02
C ARG A 179 -0.19 -13.61 10.20
N PRO A 180 -1.14 -12.69 10.05
CA PRO A 180 -1.98 -12.24 11.16
C PRO A 180 -2.77 -13.36 11.84
N SER A 181 -3.05 -14.46 11.13
CA SER A 181 -3.69 -15.66 11.70
C SER A 181 -2.86 -16.31 12.81
N ALA A 182 -1.54 -16.14 12.80
CA ALA A 182 -0.64 -16.68 13.84
C ALA A 182 -0.46 -15.75 15.05
N PHE A 183 -1.01 -14.54 15.01
CA PHE A 183 -0.97 -13.60 16.13
C PHE A 183 -2.19 -13.81 17.03
N GLU A 184 -1.97 -13.76 18.33
CA GLU A 184 -3.05 -13.88 19.31
C GLU A 184 -3.84 -12.58 19.46
N TRP A 185 -5.17 -12.70 19.54
CA TRP A 185 -6.05 -11.59 19.89
C TRP A 185 -5.90 -11.23 21.38
N ARG A 186 -5.64 -9.96 21.64
CA ARG A 186 -5.60 -9.41 23.00
C ARG A 186 -6.85 -8.60 23.26
N THR A 187 -7.49 -8.84 24.40
CA THR A 187 -8.62 -8.03 24.88
C THR A 187 -8.10 -6.85 25.66
N ASP A 188 -8.80 -5.73 25.55
CA ASP A 188 -8.58 -4.57 26.40
C ASP A 188 -9.74 -4.43 27.38
N ALA A 189 -9.46 -4.55 28.67
CA ALA A 189 -10.48 -4.46 29.71
C ALA A 189 -11.17 -3.08 29.73
N ALA A 190 -10.51 -2.03 29.27
CA ALA A 190 -11.07 -0.68 29.17
C ALA A 190 -12.02 -0.51 27.98
N ARG A 191 -11.98 -1.43 27.00
CA ARG A 191 -12.78 -1.38 25.78
C ARG A 191 -13.51 -2.71 25.54
N PRO A 192 -14.64 -2.95 26.24
CA PRO A 192 -15.42 -4.19 26.09
C PRO A 192 -15.82 -4.44 24.63
N GLY A 193 -15.66 -5.68 24.16
CA GLY A 193 -15.96 -6.08 22.78
C GLY A 193 -14.91 -5.65 21.74
N VAL A 194 -13.79 -5.05 22.18
CA VAL A 194 -12.66 -4.70 21.31
C VAL A 194 -11.49 -5.64 21.57
N ARG A 195 -10.92 -6.20 20.51
CA ARG A 195 -9.73 -7.04 20.57
C ARG A 195 -8.72 -6.54 19.54
N CYS A 196 -7.44 -6.66 19.84
CA CYS A 196 -6.36 -6.14 19.02
C CYS A 196 -5.28 -7.21 18.76
N LYS A 197 -4.69 -7.20 17.59
CA LYS A 197 -3.44 -7.87 17.24
C LYS A 197 -2.44 -6.81 16.81
N GLU A 198 -1.45 -6.53 17.62
CA GLU A 198 -0.35 -5.65 17.23
C GLU A 198 0.66 -6.44 16.40
N LEU A 199 0.82 -6.06 15.14
CA LEU A 199 1.73 -6.73 14.22
C LEU A 199 3.14 -6.15 14.30
N GLY A 200 3.28 -4.90 14.72
CA GLY A 200 4.58 -4.27 14.92
C GLY A 200 4.63 -2.80 14.53
N SER A 201 5.79 -2.21 14.82
CA SER A 201 6.16 -0.88 14.35
C SER A 201 7.41 -0.99 13.49
N PHE A 202 7.41 -0.34 12.35
CA PHE A 202 8.46 -0.42 11.34
C PHE A 202 8.96 0.98 11.02
N THR A 203 10.25 1.09 10.77
CA THR A 203 10.99 2.32 10.39
C THR A 203 11.22 3.32 11.53
N GLU A 204 12.19 4.25 11.32
CA GLU A 204 12.42 5.40 12.20
C GLU A 204 11.28 6.44 12.14
N ARG A 205 10.44 6.37 11.11
CA ARG A 205 9.12 6.99 11.08
C ARG A 205 8.13 5.91 11.50
N PRO A 206 7.59 5.93 12.72
CA PRO A 206 6.86 4.79 13.25
C PRO A 206 5.59 4.54 12.43
N LEU A 207 5.68 3.55 11.53
CA LEU A 207 4.54 2.91 10.93
C LEU A 207 4.08 1.84 11.90
N LYS A 208 2.92 2.00 12.51
CA LYS A 208 2.29 1.00 13.38
C LYS A 208 1.30 0.18 12.57
N LEU A 209 1.28 -1.12 12.79
CA LEU A 209 0.32 -2.03 12.14
C LEU A 209 -0.41 -2.85 13.18
N ALA A 210 -1.73 -2.83 13.10
CA ALA A 210 -2.57 -3.63 13.98
C ALA A 210 -3.85 -4.08 13.26
N PHE A 211 -4.37 -5.24 13.66
CA PHE A 211 -5.78 -5.56 13.43
C PHE A 211 -6.58 -5.27 14.69
N VAL A 212 -7.77 -4.73 14.48
CA VAL A 212 -8.78 -4.56 15.54
C VAL A 212 -10.03 -5.31 15.13
N ALA A 213 -10.54 -6.15 16.04
CA ALA A 213 -11.82 -6.81 15.90
C ALA A 213 -12.83 -6.20 16.88
N LEU A 214 -14.06 -6.02 16.40
CA LEU A 214 -15.17 -5.46 17.13
C LEU A 214 -16.30 -6.48 17.22
N ASP A 215 -16.80 -6.74 18.42
CA ASP A 215 -18.04 -7.48 18.60
C ASP A 215 -19.23 -6.58 18.19
N PRO A 216 -20.39 -7.16 17.82
CA PRO A 216 -21.59 -6.37 17.52
C PRO A 216 -21.95 -5.41 18.65
N GLY A 217 -22.14 -4.14 18.33
CA GLY A 217 -22.43 -3.06 19.29
C GLY A 217 -21.22 -2.44 19.96
N ALA A 218 -20.02 -3.00 19.79
CA ALA A 218 -18.78 -2.40 20.30
C ALA A 218 -18.42 -1.12 19.54
N SER A 219 -17.69 -0.23 20.22
CA SER A 219 -17.21 1.02 19.66
C SER A 219 -15.69 1.09 19.67
N LEU A 220 -15.13 1.72 18.64
CA LEU A 220 -13.70 1.97 18.49
C LEU A 220 -13.49 3.45 18.18
N ASP A 221 -12.72 4.10 19.02
CA ASP A 221 -12.26 5.46 18.78
C ASP A 221 -10.99 5.39 17.93
N LEU A 222 -11.01 6.08 16.78
CA LEU A 222 -9.90 6.28 15.88
C LEU A 222 -9.38 7.70 15.97
N GLY A 223 -8.10 7.86 15.71
CA GLY A 223 -7.37 9.11 15.79
C GLY A 223 -6.39 9.10 16.95
N GLU A 224 -5.13 9.40 16.66
CA GLU A 224 -4.06 9.53 17.64
C GLU A 224 -3.50 10.95 17.50
N GLN A 225 -3.47 11.70 18.60
CA GLN A 225 -3.05 13.09 18.60
C GLN A 225 -1.68 13.28 17.92
N GLY A 226 -1.62 14.19 16.95
CA GLY A 226 -0.41 14.52 16.22
C GLY A 226 0.03 13.51 15.16
N SER A 227 -0.75 12.44 14.92
CA SER A 227 -0.44 11.38 13.95
C SER A 227 -1.52 11.26 12.88
N MET A 228 -1.13 10.80 11.70
CA MET A 228 -2.09 10.31 10.71
C MET A 228 -2.47 8.87 11.05
N THR A 229 -3.76 8.57 11.02
CA THR A 229 -4.29 7.21 11.16
C THR A 229 -5.04 6.82 9.90
N LEU A 230 -4.69 5.66 9.34
CA LEU A 230 -5.44 5.04 8.26
C LEU A 230 -6.11 3.77 8.79
N ALA A 231 -7.37 3.56 8.45
CA ALA A 231 -8.07 2.33 8.77
C ALA A 231 -8.74 1.76 7.51
N PHE A 232 -8.72 0.45 7.38
CA PHE A 232 -9.36 -0.27 6.28
C PHE A 232 -10.21 -1.41 6.85
N VAL A 233 -11.51 -1.39 6.55
CA VAL A 233 -12.45 -2.44 6.99
C VAL A 233 -12.22 -3.70 6.16
N THR A 234 -11.79 -4.77 6.80
CA THR A 234 -11.59 -6.07 6.15
C THR A 234 -12.83 -6.95 6.23
N GLU A 235 -13.65 -6.76 7.26
CA GLU A 235 -14.90 -7.53 7.48
C GLU A 235 -15.91 -6.68 8.23
N GLY A 236 -17.21 -6.94 7.99
CA GLY A 236 -18.32 -6.38 8.77
C GLY A 236 -18.78 -5.00 8.31
N ASP A 237 -19.66 -4.42 9.11
CA ASP A 237 -20.31 -3.14 8.85
C ASP A 237 -20.70 -2.44 10.15
N GLY A 238 -21.06 -1.16 10.04
CA GLY A 238 -21.47 -0.35 11.17
C GLY A 238 -21.76 1.09 10.77
N ALA A 239 -21.69 1.99 11.75
CA ALA A 239 -21.95 3.40 11.59
C ALA A 239 -20.95 4.27 12.35
N CYS A 240 -20.81 5.51 11.91
CA CYS A 240 -20.13 6.61 12.58
C CYS A 240 -20.93 7.90 12.37
N GLU A 241 -20.44 9.03 12.89
CA GLU A 241 -21.13 10.31 12.76
C GLU A 241 -21.33 10.77 11.28
N GLN A 242 -20.45 10.34 10.37
CA GLN A 242 -20.51 10.70 8.94
C GLN A 242 -21.37 9.73 8.13
N GLY A 243 -21.88 8.65 8.71
CA GLY A 243 -22.74 7.68 8.03
C GLY A 243 -22.37 6.23 8.29
N GLY A 244 -22.93 5.34 7.46
CA GLY A 244 -22.61 3.91 7.52
C GLY A 244 -21.25 3.58 6.93
N TRP A 245 -20.62 2.55 7.42
CA TRP A 245 -19.42 1.95 6.86
C TRP A 245 -19.62 0.42 6.68
N LYS A 246 -18.88 -0.16 5.79
CA LYS A 246 -18.99 -1.56 5.38
C LYS A 246 -17.63 -2.11 4.96
N GLU A 247 -17.56 -3.38 4.68
CA GLU A 247 -16.37 -4.02 4.11
C GLU A 247 -15.77 -3.20 2.96
N HIS A 248 -14.46 -3.02 3.00
CA HIS A 248 -13.66 -2.19 2.11
C HIS A 248 -13.95 -0.68 2.21
N SER A 249 -14.57 -0.21 3.29
CA SER A 249 -14.49 1.20 3.67
C SER A 249 -13.10 1.53 4.19
N ALA A 250 -12.60 2.71 3.85
CA ALA A 250 -11.32 3.22 4.30
C ALA A 250 -11.51 4.59 4.97
N PHE A 251 -10.72 4.85 5.99
CA PHE A 251 -10.75 6.08 6.78
C PHE A 251 -9.36 6.68 6.81
N ARG A 252 -9.31 8.02 6.71
CA ARG A 252 -8.10 8.82 6.95
C ARG A 252 -8.42 9.88 7.98
N LEU A 253 -7.64 9.92 9.03
CA LEU A 253 -7.66 10.91 10.08
C LEU A 253 -6.29 11.58 10.15
N ASP A 254 -6.26 12.90 10.13
CA ASP A 254 -5.02 13.69 10.19
C ASP A 254 -5.02 14.54 11.46
N GLY A 255 -3.85 14.69 12.07
CA GLY A 255 -3.63 15.59 13.20
C GLY A 255 -4.50 15.28 14.42
N ASP A 256 -5.46 16.12 14.69
CA ASP A 256 -6.37 16.04 15.85
C ASP A 256 -7.76 15.52 15.47
N ASP A 257 -7.92 14.95 14.28
CA ASP A 257 -9.17 14.31 13.88
C ASP A 257 -9.49 13.12 14.80
N HIS A 258 -10.74 13.00 15.20
CA HIS A 258 -11.27 11.87 15.95
C HIS A 258 -12.53 11.33 15.30
N LEU A 259 -12.70 10.02 15.38
CA LEU A 259 -13.85 9.32 14.82
C LEU A 259 -14.18 8.10 15.68
N THR A 260 -15.42 8.01 16.14
CA THR A 260 -15.93 6.81 16.79
C THR A 260 -16.66 5.93 15.78
N LEU A 261 -16.16 4.72 15.58
CA LEU A 261 -16.83 3.67 14.80
C LEU A 261 -17.65 2.78 15.74
N ARG A 262 -18.91 2.51 15.38
CA ARG A 262 -19.75 1.54 16.09
C ARG A 262 -20.09 0.39 15.16
N ALA A 263 -19.73 -0.82 15.54
CA ALA A 263 -19.98 -2.03 14.77
C ALA A 263 -21.47 -2.44 14.86
N ALA A 264 -22.11 -2.69 13.72
CA ALA A 264 -23.46 -3.27 13.68
C ALA A 264 -23.39 -4.81 13.67
N THR A 265 -22.40 -5.36 12.98
CA THR A 265 -22.05 -6.78 12.95
C THR A 265 -20.67 -7.01 13.57
N ALA A 266 -20.23 -8.27 13.72
CA ALA A 266 -18.83 -8.53 14.00
C ALA A 266 -17.98 -7.95 12.88
N ALA A 267 -16.94 -7.17 13.25
CA ALA A 267 -16.17 -6.44 12.28
C ALA A 267 -14.66 -6.55 12.55
N GLN A 268 -13.86 -6.37 11.49
CA GLN A 268 -12.41 -6.34 11.58
C GLN A 268 -11.84 -5.20 10.73
N LEU A 269 -10.86 -4.51 11.26
CA LEU A 269 -10.16 -3.42 10.61
C LEU A 269 -8.65 -3.62 10.66
N LEU A 270 -7.97 -3.27 9.58
CA LEU A 270 -6.52 -3.05 9.57
C LEU A 270 -6.26 -1.58 9.87
N LEU A 271 -5.46 -1.31 10.90
CA LEU A 271 -4.98 0.03 11.27
C LEU A 271 -3.51 0.19 10.83
N ILE A 272 -3.24 1.37 10.29
CA ILE A 272 -1.93 1.75 9.75
C ILE A 272 -1.57 3.14 10.28
#